data_077a66c62085fb29e0319a0d5d704e18
#
_entry.id   077a66c62085fb29e0319a0d5d704e18
#
_cell.length_a   1.000
_cell.length_b   1.000
_cell.length_c   1.000
_cell.angle_alpha   90.00
_cell.angle_beta   90.00
_cell.angle_gamma   90.00
#
_symmetry.space_group_name_H-M   'P 1'
#
loop_
_entity.id
_entity.type
_entity.pdbx_description
1 polymer ?
#
loop_
_entity_poly.entity_id
_entity_poly.type
_entity_poly.pdbx_seq_one_letter_code
_entity_poly.pdbx_strand_id
1 'polypeptide(L)'
;MNNANPDLQILPADGYAGNVPPELAWQWLQSGEAVLVDVRTDAERAWVGFVPGAVPLALKQWPGMALNPEFDAGLKSALPAGKKIVFLCRSGVRSIAAAKRATELGLEAYNILEGFEGDPNGQAHRGQTGGWRFHGLPWRQG
;
A
#
# COMPACT_ATOMS: atom_id res chain seq x y z
N MET A 1 5.48 6.65 -25.26
CA MET A 1 4.95 6.30 -25.17
C MET A 1 4.29 6.07 -24.41
N ASN A 2 3.69 6.37 -24.30
CA ASN A 2 3.10 6.07 -23.55
C ASN A 2 2.28 5.14 -23.48
N ASN A 3 2.23 4.84 -23.73
CA ASN A 3 1.72 3.76 -23.41
C ASN A 3 0.78 3.65 -22.36
N ALA A 4 0.00 4.57 -22.13
CA ALA A 4 -0.95 4.56 -21.09
C ALA A 4 -1.95 3.47 -21.34
N ASN A 5 -1.84 2.42 -20.57
CA ASN A 5 -2.91 1.46 -20.45
C ASN A 5 -4.09 2.22 -19.84
N PRO A 6 -5.25 2.29 -20.50
CA PRO A 6 -6.40 3.01 -19.95
C PRO A 6 -6.87 2.50 -18.59
N ASP A 7 -6.50 1.27 -18.22
CA ASP A 7 -6.84 0.71 -16.92
C ASP A 7 -5.88 1.16 -15.81
N LEU A 8 -4.73 1.77 -16.17
CA LEU A 8 -3.76 2.25 -15.21
C LEU A 8 -3.97 3.73 -14.92
N GLN A 9 -5.07 4.03 -14.27
CA GLN A 9 -5.45 5.39 -13.93
C GLN A 9 -5.62 5.57 -12.43
N ILE A 10 -5.35 6.81 -11.98
CA ILE A 10 -5.65 7.20 -10.61
C ILE A 10 -7.15 7.38 -10.50
N LEU A 11 -7.79 6.67 -9.58
CA LEU A 11 -9.20 6.83 -9.29
C LEU A 11 -9.40 7.86 -8.19
N PRO A 12 -10.47 8.66 -8.25
CA PRO A 12 -10.72 9.70 -7.25
C PRO A 12 -10.95 9.12 -5.86
N ALA A 13 -10.63 9.92 -4.84
CA ALA A 13 -10.75 9.55 -3.44
C ALA A 13 -11.13 10.76 -2.59
N ASP A 14 -11.76 10.52 -1.45
CA ASP A 14 -12.09 11.55 -0.48
C ASP A 14 -11.08 11.56 0.65
N GLY A 15 -10.39 12.70 0.84
CA GLY A 15 -9.48 12.88 1.96
C GLY A 15 -8.05 12.38 1.72
N TYR A 16 -7.73 11.94 0.51
CA TYR A 16 -6.37 11.60 0.10
C TYR A 16 -6.26 11.74 -1.42
N ALA A 17 -5.03 11.64 -1.96
CA ALA A 17 -4.77 12.01 -3.35
C ALA A 17 -5.43 11.10 -4.39
N GLY A 18 -5.64 9.84 -4.07
CA GLY A 18 -6.33 8.94 -4.99
C GLY A 18 -6.09 7.47 -4.68
N ASN A 19 -6.75 6.64 -5.48
CA ASN A 19 -6.58 5.19 -5.46
C ASN A 19 -5.87 4.76 -6.73
N VAL A 20 -4.86 3.90 -6.61
CA VAL A 20 -4.07 3.45 -7.76
C VAL A 20 -4.10 1.93 -7.89
N PRO A 21 -4.20 1.40 -9.12
CA PRO A 21 -4.05 -0.04 -9.33
C PRO A 21 -2.66 -0.51 -8.93
N PRO A 22 -2.49 -1.78 -8.54
CA PRO A 22 -1.17 -2.30 -8.17
C PRO A 22 -0.11 -2.10 -9.26
N GLU A 23 -0.46 -2.28 -10.52
CA GLU A 23 0.49 -2.12 -11.63
C GLU A 23 0.98 -0.68 -11.77
N LEU A 24 0.10 0.30 -11.57
CA LEU A 24 0.51 1.72 -11.63
C LEU A 24 1.44 2.05 -10.46
N ALA A 25 1.12 1.55 -9.27
CA ALA A 25 2.00 1.72 -8.11
C ALA A 25 3.38 1.13 -8.40
N TRP A 26 3.44 -0.05 -9.00
CA TRP A 26 4.71 -0.68 -9.37
C TRP A 26 5.50 0.18 -10.36
N GLN A 27 4.84 0.74 -11.38
CA GLN A 27 5.49 1.65 -12.33
C GLN A 27 6.10 2.86 -11.63
N TRP A 28 5.38 3.44 -10.68
CA TRP A 28 5.87 4.59 -9.92
C TRP A 28 7.08 4.23 -9.04
N LEU A 29 7.09 3.02 -8.48
CA LEU A 29 8.24 2.55 -7.70
C LEU A 29 9.46 2.39 -8.58
N GLN A 30 9.29 1.82 -9.77
CA GLN A 30 10.39 1.61 -10.71
C GLN A 30 10.96 2.91 -11.23
N SER A 31 10.13 3.92 -11.48
CA SER A 31 10.57 5.22 -11.97
C SER A 31 11.13 6.13 -10.86
N GLY A 32 10.96 5.75 -9.61
CA GLY A 32 11.37 6.58 -8.49
C GLY A 32 10.39 7.69 -8.12
N GLU A 33 9.19 7.70 -8.72
CA GLU A 33 8.17 8.72 -8.43
C GLU A 33 7.53 8.53 -7.07
N ALA A 34 7.48 7.31 -6.56
CA ALA A 34 6.78 6.98 -5.33
C ALA A 34 7.59 6.08 -4.43
N VAL A 35 7.24 6.11 -3.15
CA VAL A 35 7.73 5.18 -2.13
C VAL A 35 6.54 4.35 -1.66
N LEU A 36 6.71 3.05 -1.50
CA LEU A 36 5.68 2.17 -0.97
C LEU A 36 5.85 2.01 0.52
N VAL A 37 4.79 2.31 1.26
CA VAL A 37 4.74 2.08 2.71
C VAL A 37 3.77 0.94 2.99
N ASP A 38 4.29 -0.11 3.60
CA ASP A 38 3.50 -1.28 3.98
C ASP A 38 2.98 -1.06 5.40
N VAL A 39 1.68 -0.85 5.53
CA VAL A 39 1.06 -0.55 6.82
C VAL A 39 0.48 -1.78 7.51
N ARG A 40 0.81 -2.97 7.01
CA ARG A 40 0.43 -4.24 7.64
C ARG A 40 1.28 -4.48 8.86
N THR A 41 0.87 -5.45 9.67
CA THR A 41 1.64 -5.86 10.86
C THR A 41 2.92 -6.59 10.46
N ASP A 42 3.89 -6.62 11.39
CA ASP A 42 5.13 -7.39 11.18
C ASP A 42 4.84 -8.87 10.98
N ALA A 43 3.83 -9.41 11.67
CA ALA A 43 3.43 -10.81 11.51
C ALA A 43 2.97 -11.10 10.08
N GLU A 44 2.17 -10.23 9.49
CA GLU A 44 1.73 -10.40 8.10
C GLU A 44 2.91 -10.38 7.14
N ARG A 45 3.84 -9.45 7.34
CA ARG A 45 5.03 -9.36 6.49
C ARG A 45 5.90 -10.62 6.60
N ALA A 46 6.06 -11.15 7.81
CA ALA A 46 6.89 -12.32 8.04
C ALA A 46 6.29 -13.61 7.46
N TRP A 47 4.97 -13.78 7.60
CA TRP A 47 4.33 -15.05 7.27
C TRP A 47 3.61 -15.07 5.93
N VAL A 48 3.04 -13.97 5.51
CA VAL A 48 2.28 -13.90 4.25
C VAL A 48 3.17 -13.48 3.09
N GLY A 49 4.15 -12.65 3.36
CA GLY A 49 5.05 -12.11 2.36
C GLY A 49 5.08 -10.59 2.36
N PHE A 50 5.96 -10.02 1.55
CA PHE A 50 6.16 -8.57 1.49
C PHE A 50 6.70 -8.14 0.13
N VAL A 51 6.58 -6.86 -0.18
CA VAL A 51 7.16 -6.27 -1.39
C VAL A 51 8.60 -5.84 -1.08
N PRO A 52 9.61 -6.34 -1.83
CA PRO A 52 10.99 -5.90 -1.60
C PRO A 52 11.13 -4.39 -1.75
N GLY A 53 11.84 -3.77 -0.81
CA GLY A 53 12.06 -2.32 -0.82
C GLY A 53 10.95 -1.49 -0.19
N ALA A 54 9.83 -2.10 0.20
CA ALA A 54 8.78 -1.39 0.90
C ALA A 54 9.24 -0.93 2.28
N VAL A 55 8.78 0.24 2.70
CA VAL A 55 9.04 0.76 4.04
C VAL A 55 8.02 0.14 5.00
N PRO A 56 8.45 -0.66 6.00
CA PRO A 56 7.51 -1.23 6.95
C PRO A 56 7.14 -0.17 8.00
N LEU A 57 5.87 0.15 8.08
CA LEU A 57 5.36 1.10 9.07
C LEU A 57 3.91 0.76 9.38
N ALA A 58 3.71 -0.13 10.33
CA ALA A 58 2.37 -0.61 10.67
C ALA A 58 1.48 0.51 11.17
N LEU A 59 0.26 0.58 10.65
CA LEU A 59 -0.76 1.49 11.19
C LEU A 59 -1.30 0.92 12.51
N LYS A 60 -1.49 -0.40 12.54
CA LYS A 60 -1.94 -1.14 13.72
C LYS A 60 -1.05 -2.35 13.90
N GLN A 61 -0.76 -2.73 15.14
CA GLN A 61 0.15 -3.84 15.42
C GLN A 61 -0.57 -5.05 16.02
N TRP A 62 -0.12 -6.21 15.66
CA TRP A 62 -0.50 -7.48 16.25
C TRP A 62 0.36 -7.75 17.50
N PRO A 63 -0.19 -8.29 18.59
CA PRO A 63 -1.59 -8.66 18.78
C PRO A 63 -2.45 -7.47 19.18
N GLY A 64 -3.77 -7.63 19.02
CA GLY A 64 -4.74 -6.65 19.49
C GLY A 64 -5.08 -5.55 18.51
N MET A 65 -4.28 -5.38 17.47
CA MET A 65 -4.52 -4.39 16.40
C MET A 65 -4.74 -2.96 16.93
N ALA A 66 -3.98 -2.58 17.96
CA ALA A 66 -4.01 -1.21 18.47
C ALA A 66 -3.25 -0.27 17.50
N LEU A 67 -3.69 0.97 17.44
CA LEU A 67 -3.02 1.98 16.61
C LEU A 67 -1.57 2.15 17.07
N ASN A 68 -0.67 2.25 16.09
CA ASN A 68 0.74 2.50 16.35
C ASN A 68 0.95 3.98 16.67
N PRO A 69 1.34 4.34 17.90
CA PRO A 69 1.52 5.75 18.26
C PRO A 69 2.70 6.41 17.54
N GLU A 70 3.59 5.61 16.96
CA GLU A 70 4.77 6.11 16.23
C GLU A 70 4.51 6.30 14.74
N PHE A 71 3.26 6.11 14.27
CA PHE A 71 2.97 6.15 12.84
C PHE A 71 3.33 7.50 12.21
N ASP A 72 2.89 8.59 12.81
CA ASP A 72 3.15 9.94 12.27
C ASP A 72 4.64 10.25 12.22
N ALA A 73 5.36 9.95 13.29
CA ALA A 73 6.80 10.18 13.36
C ALA A 73 7.54 9.28 12.37
N GLY A 74 7.09 8.05 12.20
CA GLY A 74 7.65 7.11 11.24
C GLY A 74 7.50 7.60 9.81
N LEU A 75 6.34 8.15 9.47
CA LEU A 75 6.14 8.74 8.14
C LEU A 75 7.13 9.87 7.88
N LYS A 76 7.32 10.76 8.86
CA LYS A 76 8.19 11.91 8.68
C LYS A 76 9.66 11.51 8.58
N SER A 77 10.09 10.50 9.32
CA SER A 77 11.50 10.12 9.37
C SER A 77 11.94 9.17 8.27
N ALA A 78 11.02 8.35 7.74
CA ALA A 78 11.37 7.27 6.81
C ALA A 78 11.23 7.65 5.34
N LEU A 79 10.65 8.81 5.03
CA LEU A 79 10.29 9.13 3.65
C LEU A 79 11.08 10.31 3.10
N PRO A 80 11.59 10.20 1.86
CA PRO A 80 12.21 11.34 1.20
C PRO A 80 11.18 12.40 0.84
N ALA A 81 11.57 13.66 0.91
CA ALA A 81 10.70 14.77 0.55
C ALA A 81 10.37 14.75 -0.94
N GLY A 82 9.17 15.21 -1.29
CA GLY A 82 8.78 15.44 -2.67
C GLY A 82 8.34 14.22 -3.46
N LYS A 83 8.24 13.07 -2.81
CA LYS A 83 7.78 11.85 -3.48
C LYS A 83 6.34 11.54 -3.16
N LYS A 84 5.65 10.90 -4.11
CA LYS A 84 4.36 10.31 -3.85
C LYS A 84 4.52 9.14 -2.89
N ILE A 85 3.51 8.90 -2.07
CA ILE A 85 3.50 7.76 -1.16
C ILE A 85 2.34 6.87 -1.54
N VAL A 86 2.61 5.59 -1.74
CA VAL A 86 1.57 4.60 -1.98
C VAL A 86 1.52 3.65 -0.79
N PHE A 87 0.34 3.48 -0.22
CA PHE A 87 0.14 2.65 0.97
C PHE A 87 -0.45 1.30 0.62
N LEU A 88 0.11 0.27 1.22
CA LEU A 88 -0.28 -1.13 1.01
C LEU A 88 -0.74 -1.76 2.32
N CYS A 89 -1.89 -2.42 2.29
CA CYS A 89 -2.32 -3.29 3.39
C CYS A 89 -2.81 -4.62 2.81
N ARG A 90 -3.63 -5.37 3.55
CA ARG A 90 -4.07 -6.69 3.08
C ARG A 90 -5.03 -6.59 1.89
N SER A 91 -6.03 -5.72 1.98
CA SER A 91 -7.07 -5.59 0.94
C SER A 91 -7.53 -4.15 0.67
N GLY A 92 -7.03 -3.17 1.41
CA GLY A 92 -7.29 -1.75 1.15
C GLY A 92 -7.90 -0.95 2.30
N VAL A 93 -8.25 -1.56 3.43
CA VAL A 93 -8.92 -0.84 4.53
C VAL A 93 -7.95 0.03 5.33
N ARG A 94 -6.87 -0.58 5.83
CA ARG A 94 -5.87 0.15 6.64
C ARG A 94 -5.10 1.16 5.81
N SER A 95 -4.84 0.84 4.55
CA SER A 95 -4.10 1.73 3.65
C SER A 95 -4.89 3.00 3.33
N ILE A 96 -6.21 2.91 3.26
CA ILE A 96 -7.06 4.11 3.09
C ILE A 96 -6.95 5.00 4.33
N ALA A 97 -7.03 4.43 5.52
CA ALA A 97 -6.88 5.20 6.76
C ALA A 97 -5.49 5.85 6.84
N ALA A 98 -4.45 5.11 6.45
CA ALA A 98 -3.08 5.63 6.41
C ALA A 98 -2.94 6.77 5.41
N ALA A 99 -3.52 6.63 4.21
CA ALA A 99 -3.47 7.66 3.18
C ALA A 99 -4.17 8.94 3.63
N LYS A 100 -5.31 8.81 4.31
CA LYS A 100 -6.01 9.97 4.88
C LYS A 100 -5.16 10.68 5.93
N ARG A 101 -4.53 9.91 6.82
CA ARG A 101 -3.67 10.49 7.85
C ARG A 101 -2.47 11.21 7.25
N ALA A 102 -1.81 10.58 6.26
CA ALA A 102 -0.68 11.19 5.58
C ALA A 102 -1.07 12.49 4.88
N THR A 103 -2.25 12.52 4.28
CA THR A 103 -2.78 13.73 3.64
C THR A 103 -2.97 14.86 4.66
N GLU A 104 -3.48 14.54 5.86
CA GLU A 104 -3.60 15.52 6.93
C GLU A 104 -2.23 16.09 7.34
N LEU A 105 -1.18 15.30 7.19
CA LEU A 105 0.18 15.73 7.47
C LEU A 105 0.85 16.45 6.30
N GLY A 106 0.12 16.71 5.22
CA GLY A 106 0.63 17.47 4.06
C GLY A 106 1.34 16.64 3.01
N LEU A 107 1.18 15.32 3.02
CA LEU A 107 1.86 14.42 2.08
C LEU A 107 0.93 14.04 0.91
N GLU A 108 1.53 13.76 -0.24
CA GLU A 108 0.77 13.28 -1.41
C GLU A 108 0.63 11.77 -1.32
N ALA A 109 -0.52 11.31 -0.81
CA ALA A 109 -0.73 9.94 -0.39
C ALA A 109 -1.82 9.25 -1.20
N TYR A 110 -1.54 8.02 -1.60
CA TYR A 110 -2.44 7.18 -2.40
C TYR A 110 -2.65 5.84 -1.73
N ASN A 111 -3.82 5.25 -1.95
CA ASN A 111 -4.11 3.88 -1.58
C ASN A 111 -3.85 2.96 -2.75
N ILE A 112 -3.14 1.85 -2.53
CA ILE A 112 -3.02 0.79 -3.54
C ILE A 112 -4.28 -0.06 -3.47
N LEU A 113 -5.04 -0.08 -4.57
CA LEU A 113 -6.26 -0.88 -4.67
C LEU A 113 -5.93 -2.35 -4.48
N GLU A 114 -6.88 -3.11 -3.90
CA GLU A 114 -6.81 -4.55 -3.70
C GLU A 114 -5.82 -5.01 -2.63
N GLY A 115 -4.85 -4.17 -2.26
CA GLY A 115 -3.84 -4.54 -1.27
C GLY A 115 -2.91 -5.66 -1.72
N PHE A 116 -2.27 -6.32 -0.76
CA PHE A 116 -1.30 -7.38 -1.03
C PHE A 116 -1.98 -8.71 -1.39
N GLU A 117 -3.07 -9.04 -0.68
CA GLU A 117 -3.77 -10.32 -0.81
C GLU A 117 -5.10 -10.24 -1.55
N GLY A 118 -5.66 -9.05 -1.71
CA GLY A 118 -6.97 -8.88 -2.29
C GLY A 118 -8.11 -9.32 -1.37
N ASP A 119 -9.32 -9.28 -1.89
CA ASP A 119 -10.50 -9.73 -1.18
C ASP A 119 -10.64 -11.24 -1.26
N PRO A 120 -11.31 -11.87 -0.28
CA PRO A 120 -11.55 -13.30 -0.35
C PRO A 120 -12.55 -13.62 -1.47
N ASN A 121 -12.37 -14.79 -2.08
CA ASN A 121 -13.32 -15.30 -3.08
C ASN A 121 -14.55 -15.92 -2.38
N GLY A 122 -15.43 -16.56 -3.13
CA GLY A 122 -16.64 -17.20 -2.59
C GLY A 122 -16.38 -18.33 -1.61
N GLN A 123 -15.14 -18.81 -1.52
CA GLN A 123 -14.72 -19.85 -0.56
C GLN A 123 -13.89 -19.26 0.59
N ALA A 124 -13.88 -17.95 0.73
CA ALA A 124 -13.11 -17.21 1.74
C ALA A 124 -11.60 -17.39 1.59
N HIS A 125 -11.12 -17.59 0.35
CA HIS A 125 -9.68 -17.63 0.04
C HIS A 125 -9.23 -16.31 -0.58
N ARG A 126 -8.11 -15.78 -0.10
CA ARG A 126 -7.49 -14.57 -0.66
C ARG A 126 -6.43 -14.93 -1.69
N GLY A 127 -6.05 -13.94 -2.52
CA GLY A 127 -5.02 -14.13 -3.54
C GLY A 127 -5.54 -14.78 -4.81
N GLN A 128 -6.84 -14.90 -4.97
CA GLN A 128 -7.46 -15.56 -6.11
C GLN A 128 -8.35 -14.65 -6.95
N THR A 129 -8.67 -13.46 -6.45
CA THR A 129 -9.51 -12.49 -7.17
C THR A 129 -8.82 -11.15 -7.39
N GLY A 130 -7.77 -10.86 -6.64
CA GLY A 130 -7.05 -9.61 -6.75
C GLY A 130 -5.89 -9.55 -5.78
N GLY A 131 -5.19 -8.41 -5.77
CA GLY A 131 -4.07 -8.14 -4.88
C GLY A 131 -2.73 -8.10 -5.62
N TRP A 132 -1.73 -7.53 -4.95
CA TRP A 132 -0.39 -7.39 -5.49
C TRP A 132 0.16 -8.72 -6.02
N ARG A 133 0.03 -9.78 -5.22
CA ARG A 133 0.51 -11.11 -5.59
C ARG A 133 -0.27 -11.69 -6.77
N PHE A 134 -1.59 -11.49 -6.78
CA PHE A 134 -2.46 -12.00 -7.85
C PHE A 134 -2.05 -11.46 -9.22
N HIS A 135 -1.62 -10.20 -9.27
CA HIS A 135 -1.19 -9.55 -10.51
C HIS A 135 0.24 -9.91 -10.92
N GLY A 136 0.90 -10.78 -10.19
CA GLY A 136 2.24 -11.24 -10.55
C GLY A 136 3.35 -10.23 -10.30
N LEU A 137 3.11 -9.22 -9.47
CA LEU A 137 4.11 -8.20 -9.14
C LEU A 137 5.12 -8.76 -8.13
N PRO A 138 6.34 -8.20 -8.06
CA PRO A 138 7.39 -8.79 -7.22
C PRO A 138 7.04 -8.84 -5.74
N TRP A 139 7.26 -9.99 -5.12
CA TRP A 139 7.09 -10.17 -3.68
C TRP A 139 7.95 -11.32 -3.20
N ARG A 140 8.20 -11.35 -1.90
CA ARG A 140 9.00 -12.40 -1.26
C ARG A 140 8.31 -12.90 -0.01
N GLN A 141 8.71 -14.10 0.41
CA GLN A 141 8.21 -14.74 1.61
C GLN A 141 9.38 -15.43 2.32
N GLY A 142 9.35 -15.38 3.62
CA GLY A 142 10.42 -16.00 4.43
C GLY A 142 11.15 -14.99 5.25
#